data_174f7366f7afe17b7df29a067736ad3c
#
_entry.id   174f7366f7afe17b7df29a067736ad3c
#
_cell.length_a   1.000
_cell.length_b   1.000
_cell.length_c   1.000
_cell.angle_alpha   90.00
_cell.angle_beta   90.00
_cell.angle_gamma   90.00
#
_symmetry.space_group_name_H-M   'P 1'
#
loop_
_entity.id
_entity.type
_entity.pdbx_description
1 polymer ?
#
loop_
_entity_poly.entity_id
_entity_poly.type
_entity_poly.pdbx_seq_one_letter_code
_entity_poly.pdbx_strand_id
1 'polypeptide(L)'
;ADPAEDPGTGLWTLISGTGNIIDPTSPTTAIEGLSIGENVFQWTLDYSTCGVQQDIVSIVVYDSSSLPANAGADQELCSPTETTLLDAQGVNTPAIGTWTLISGSGQIADANNPNTEVTNLTIGENIFVWTVYNGECLAVEDRTDTVSVFVFNELQPAADAGLDQELCTPNQSTSLEGNNALFPAIG
;
A
#
# COMPACT_ATOMS: atom_id res chain seq x y z
N ALA A 1 -11.63 -3.06 -32.55
CA ALA A 1 -10.69 -3.15 -33.65
C ALA A 1 -11.36 -2.68 -34.96
N ASP A 2 -10.58 -2.19 -35.90
CA ASP A 2 -11.08 -1.82 -37.23
C ASP A 2 -11.29 -3.08 -38.08
N PRO A 3 -12.33 -3.14 -38.93
CA PRO A 3 -12.54 -4.26 -39.85
C PRO A 3 -11.43 -4.31 -40.88
N ALA A 4 -11.15 -5.52 -41.38
CA ALA A 4 -10.31 -5.69 -42.57
C ALA A 4 -11.02 -5.14 -43.79
N GLU A 5 -10.29 -4.45 -44.69
CA GLU A 5 -10.82 -4.04 -45.99
C GLU A 5 -10.76 -5.20 -46.98
N ASP A 6 -11.80 -5.36 -47.83
CA ASP A 6 -11.87 -6.41 -48.83
C ASP A 6 -10.72 -6.25 -49.87
N PRO A 7 -9.91 -7.32 -50.16
CA PRO A 7 -10.12 -8.73 -49.78
C PRO A 7 -9.43 -9.19 -48.48
N GLY A 8 -9.12 -8.32 -47.56
CA GLY A 8 -8.45 -8.68 -46.28
C GLY A 8 -9.34 -9.48 -45.34
N THR A 9 -8.70 -10.22 -44.42
CA THR A 9 -9.37 -10.95 -43.34
C THR A 9 -8.87 -10.48 -41.95
N GLY A 10 -9.77 -10.42 -40.98
CA GLY A 10 -9.44 -10.10 -39.60
C GLY A 10 -9.63 -11.29 -38.68
N LEU A 11 -8.77 -11.44 -37.69
CA LEU A 11 -8.84 -12.55 -36.72
C LEU A 11 -8.35 -12.14 -35.34
N TRP A 12 -9.18 -12.36 -34.32
CA TRP A 12 -8.79 -12.32 -32.92
C TRP A 12 -8.15 -13.62 -32.49
N THR A 13 -7.05 -13.56 -31.72
CA THR A 13 -6.41 -14.70 -31.09
C THR A 13 -6.09 -14.38 -29.64
N LEU A 14 -6.23 -15.37 -28.75
CA LEU A 14 -5.75 -15.30 -27.36
C LEU A 14 -4.24 -15.52 -27.34
N ILE A 15 -3.48 -14.59 -26.73
CA ILE A 15 -2.02 -14.67 -26.58
C ILE A 15 -1.64 -15.20 -25.20
N SER A 16 -2.28 -14.68 -24.14
CA SER A 16 -2.04 -15.12 -22.76
C SER A 16 -3.28 -14.90 -21.88
N GLY A 17 -3.32 -15.58 -20.72
CA GLY A 17 -4.48 -15.56 -19.85
C GLY A 17 -5.56 -16.53 -20.28
N THR A 18 -6.84 -16.18 -20.05
CA THR A 18 -8.00 -16.96 -20.49
C THR A 18 -9.06 -16.09 -21.13
N GLY A 19 -9.91 -16.66 -21.94
CA GLY A 19 -11.06 -15.99 -22.55
C GLY A 19 -11.56 -16.74 -23.76
N ASN A 20 -12.88 -16.86 -23.85
CA ASN A 20 -13.56 -17.42 -25.02
C ASN A 20 -14.03 -16.29 -25.93
N ILE A 21 -13.47 -16.20 -27.14
CA ILE A 21 -13.84 -15.20 -28.13
C ILE A 21 -15.08 -15.73 -28.86
N ILE A 22 -16.20 -15.03 -28.78
CA ILE A 22 -17.49 -15.48 -29.33
C ILE A 22 -17.47 -15.55 -30.84
N ASP A 23 -16.99 -14.49 -31.50
CA ASP A 23 -16.78 -14.46 -32.95
C ASP A 23 -15.39 -13.89 -33.27
N PRO A 24 -14.39 -14.76 -33.49
CA PRO A 24 -13.01 -14.33 -33.70
C PRO A 24 -12.80 -13.54 -34.98
N THR A 25 -13.74 -13.59 -35.93
CA THR A 25 -13.64 -12.88 -37.23
C THR A 25 -14.27 -11.49 -37.22
N SER A 26 -15.12 -11.22 -36.22
CA SER A 26 -15.74 -9.90 -36.04
C SER A 26 -14.78 -8.92 -35.35
N PRO A 27 -14.54 -7.71 -35.90
CA PRO A 27 -13.72 -6.69 -35.24
C PRO A 27 -14.31 -6.24 -33.90
N THR A 28 -15.62 -6.38 -33.71
CA THR A 28 -16.35 -6.15 -32.48
C THR A 28 -16.95 -7.47 -32.00
N THR A 29 -16.37 -8.09 -30.98
CA THR A 29 -16.83 -9.37 -30.46
C THR A 29 -16.88 -9.32 -28.93
N ALA A 30 -17.70 -10.17 -28.33
CA ALA A 30 -17.68 -10.38 -26.89
C ALA A 30 -16.60 -11.42 -26.53
N ILE A 31 -16.05 -11.27 -25.34
CA ILE A 31 -15.14 -12.22 -24.72
C ILE A 31 -15.75 -12.63 -23.38
N GLU A 32 -15.76 -13.94 -23.09
CA GLU A 32 -16.30 -14.51 -21.87
C GLU A 32 -15.23 -15.35 -21.14
N GLY A 33 -15.39 -15.57 -19.82
CA GLY A 33 -14.53 -16.47 -19.06
C GLY A 33 -13.11 -15.95 -18.86
N LEU A 34 -12.94 -14.63 -18.73
CA LEU A 34 -11.67 -14.00 -18.35
C LEU A 34 -11.26 -14.44 -16.95
N SER A 35 -10.00 -14.80 -16.75
CA SER A 35 -9.42 -15.06 -15.43
C SER A 35 -9.00 -13.78 -14.73
N ILE A 36 -8.93 -13.82 -13.39
CA ILE A 36 -8.25 -12.78 -12.61
C ILE A 36 -6.79 -12.68 -13.09
N GLY A 37 -6.33 -11.45 -13.29
CA GLY A 37 -5.02 -11.15 -13.85
C GLY A 37 -5.11 -10.61 -15.27
N GLU A 38 -3.98 -10.61 -15.96
CA GLU A 38 -3.85 -10.09 -17.30
C GLU A 38 -4.28 -11.13 -18.35
N ASN A 39 -5.16 -10.72 -19.28
CA ASN A 39 -5.61 -11.51 -20.44
C ASN A 39 -5.31 -10.72 -21.68
N VAL A 40 -4.47 -11.24 -22.56
CA VAL A 40 -3.96 -10.53 -23.76
C VAL A 40 -4.51 -11.16 -25.03
N PHE A 41 -5.09 -10.33 -25.88
CA PHE A 41 -5.64 -10.70 -27.17
C PHE A 41 -4.95 -9.94 -28.28
N GLN A 42 -4.82 -10.57 -29.45
CA GLN A 42 -4.23 -9.99 -30.63
C GLN A 42 -5.26 -9.93 -31.75
N TRP A 43 -5.38 -8.78 -32.38
CA TRP A 43 -6.09 -8.60 -33.65
C TRP A 43 -5.11 -8.66 -34.80
N THR A 44 -5.34 -9.55 -35.73
CA THR A 44 -4.54 -9.72 -36.95
C THR A 44 -5.36 -9.35 -38.16
N LEU A 45 -4.85 -8.45 -38.99
CA LEU A 45 -5.38 -8.16 -40.32
C LEU A 45 -4.43 -8.76 -41.35
N ASP A 46 -4.95 -9.68 -42.17
CA ASP A 46 -4.20 -10.31 -43.26
C ASP A 46 -4.70 -9.80 -44.62
N TYR A 47 -3.83 -9.08 -45.29
CA TYR A 47 -4.06 -8.55 -46.66
C TYR A 47 -3.40 -9.42 -47.71
N SER A 48 -3.21 -10.70 -47.43
CA SER A 48 -2.60 -11.68 -48.35
C SER A 48 -1.19 -11.26 -48.80
N THR A 49 -0.97 -11.05 -50.09
CA THR A 49 0.34 -10.66 -50.62
C THR A 49 0.77 -9.25 -50.24
N CYS A 50 -0.13 -8.40 -49.72
CA CYS A 50 0.17 -7.05 -49.25
C CYS A 50 0.68 -7.01 -47.78
N GLY A 51 0.66 -8.14 -47.08
CA GLY A 51 1.21 -8.27 -45.76
C GLY A 51 0.20 -8.45 -44.64
N VAL A 52 0.71 -8.59 -43.43
CA VAL A 52 -0.06 -8.81 -42.20
C VAL A 52 0.22 -7.66 -41.24
N GLN A 53 -0.82 -7.15 -40.60
CA GLN A 53 -0.72 -6.17 -39.49
C GLN A 53 -1.32 -6.77 -38.23
N GLN A 54 -0.73 -6.42 -37.08
CA GLN A 54 -1.14 -6.96 -35.82
C GLN A 54 -1.12 -5.86 -34.75
N ASP A 55 -2.09 -5.93 -33.83
CA ASP A 55 -2.15 -5.10 -32.66
C ASP A 55 -2.66 -5.92 -31.45
N ILE A 56 -2.29 -5.53 -30.22
CA ILE A 56 -2.66 -6.25 -29.01
C ILE A 56 -3.51 -5.39 -28.08
N VAL A 57 -4.39 -6.03 -27.33
CA VAL A 57 -5.13 -5.43 -26.21
C VAL A 57 -4.92 -6.29 -24.97
N SER A 58 -4.64 -5.63 -23.85
CA SER A 58 -4.57 -6.26 -22.52
C SER A 58 -5.82 -5.90 -21.74
N ILE A 59 -6.45 -6.91 -21.12
CA ILE A 59 -7.61 -6.79 -20.25
C ILE A 59 -7.19 -7.35 -18.88
N VAL A 60 -7.10 -6.48 -17.86
CA VAL A 60 -6.79 -6.89 -16.50
C VAL A 60 -8.08 -7.04 -15.71
N VAL A 61 -8.30 -8.23 -15.16
CA VAL A 61 -9.44 -8.53 -14.27
C VAL A 61 -8.94 -8.53 -12.84
N TYR A 62 -9.47 -7.63 -12.03
CA TYR A 62 -9.16 -7.54 -10.60
C TYR A 62 -10.16 -8.34 -9.77
N ASP A 63 -9.70 -8.81 -8.59
CA ASP A 63 -10.55 -9.52 -7.63
C ASP A 63 -11.39 -8.52 -6.83
N SER A 64 -12.73 -8.58 -6.99
CA SER A 64 -13.66 -7.73 -6.24
C SER A 64 -13.81 -8.12 -4.76
N SER A 65 -13.27 -9.27 -4.35
CA SER A 65 -13.27 -9.71 -2.94
C SER A 65 -12.07 -9.18 -2.14
N SER A 66 -11.24 -8.31 -2.72
CA SER A 66 -10.12 -7.70 -2.02
C SER A 66 -10.57 -6.93 -0.78
N LEU A 67 -9.82 -7.12 0.32
CA LEU A 67 -10.06 -6.39 1.56
C LEU A 67 -9.53 -4.95 1.47
N PRO A 68 -10.07 -4.03 2.32
CA PRO A 68 -9.49 -2.70 2.50
C PRO A 68 -8.00 -2.74 2.83
N ALA A 69 -7.29 -1.65 2.54
CA ALA A 69 -5.90 -1.49 2.96
C ALA A 69 -5.79 -1.62 4.49
N ASN A 70 -4.76 -2.29 4.96
CA ASN A 70 -4.44 -2.43 6.39
C ASN A 70 -2.92 -2.32 6.55
N ALA A 71 -2.48 -1.25 7.21
CA ALA A 71 -1.07 -0.94 7.45
C ALA A 71 -0.47 -1.67 8.67
N GLY A 72 -1.30 -2.43 9.40
CA GLY A 72 -0.90 -3.05 10.66
C GLY A 72 -1.08 -2.14 11.87
N ALA A 73 -0.58 -2.59 13.02
CA ALA A 73 -0.70 -1.86 14.28
C ALA A 73 0.40 -0.79 14.43
N ASP A 74 0.06 0.32 15.11
CA ASP A 74 1.03 1.32 15.53
C ASP A 74 2.12 0.71 16.42
N GLN A 75 3.32 1.27 16.34
CA GLN A 75 4.51 0.74 17.00
C GLN A 75 5.17 1.80 17.89
N GLU A 76 5.71 1.35 19.01
CA GLU A 76 6.47 2.17 19.95
C GLU A 76 7.88 1.59 20.11
N LEU A 77 8.88 2.43 19.92
CA LEU A 77 10.29 2.08 20.02
C LEU A 77 10.99 3.02 21.03
N CYS A 78 12.10 2.55 21.60
CA CYS A 78 12.99 3.39 22.40
C CYS A 78 14.31 3.59 21.65
N SER A 79 14.82 4.82 21.57
CA SER A 79 16.16 5.06 21.07
C SER A 79 17.19 4.26 21.90
N PRO A 80 18.31 3.80 21.33
CA PRO A 80 18.82 4.10 19.99
C PRO A 80 18.25 3.20 18.89
N THR A 81 17.13 2.52 19.09
CA THR A 81 16.51 1.71 18.03
C THR A 81 15.92 2.63 16.96
N GLU A 82 16.49 2.57 15.76
CA GLU A 82 16.11 3.40 14.62
C GLU A 82 15.56 2.56 13.46
N THR A 83 15.21 1.29 13.72
CA THR A 83 14.75 0.32 12.70
C THR A 83 13.60 -0.49 13.21
N THR A 84 12.67 -0.82 12.31
CA THR A 84 11.56 -1.74 12.59
C THR A 84 11.09 -2.41 11.31
N LEU A 85 10.22 -3.42 11.44
CA LEU A 85 9.46 -4.01 10.35
C LEU A 85 8.05 -3.43 10.33
N LEU A 86 7.62 -2.95 9.18
CA LEU A 86 6.21 -2.69 8.91
C LEU A 86 5.51 -4.01 8.59
N ASP A 87 4.22 -4.13 8.89
CA ASP A 87 3.46 -5.38 8.79
C ASP A 87 2.06 -5.12 8.22
N ALA A 88 2.02 -4.67 6.95
CA ALA A 88 0.76 -4.49 6.26
C ALA A 88 0.16 -5.81 5.81
N GLN A 89 -1.14 -5.79 5.59
CA GLN A 89 -1.81 -6.88 4.91
C GLN A 89 -1.39 -6.93 3.44
N GLY A 90 -0.83 -8.07 3.02
CA GLY A 90 -0.45 -8.31 1.63
C GLY A 90 -1.67 -8.38 0.72
N VAL A 91 -1.47 -8.08 -0.56
CA VAL A 91 -2.51 -8.13 -1.60
C VAL A 91 -2.19 -9.21 -2.63
N ASN A 92 -3.22 -9.77 -3.25
CA ASN A 92 -3.08 -10.76 -4.32
C ASN A 92 -2.98 -10.08 -5.68
N THR A 93 -2.10 -10.58 -6.55
CA THR A 93 -2.03 -10.11 -7.94
C THR A 93 -3.38 -10.26 -8.65
N PRO A 94 -3.77 -9.30 -9.51
CA PRO A 94 -2.99 -8.16 -10.02
C PRO A 94 -3.02 -6.89 -9.16
N ALA A 95 -3.59 -6.92 -7.95
CA ALA A 95 -3.52 -5.77 -7.04
C ALA A 95 -2.08 -5.50 -6.61
N ILE A 96 -1.78 -4.23 -6.31
CA ILE A 96 -0.46 -3.76 -5.91
C ILE A 96 -0.60 -2.98 -4.62
N GLY A 97 0.22 -3.32 -3.62
CA GLY A 97 0.40 -2.56 -2.40
C GLY A 97 1.68 -1.73 -2.45
N THR A 98 1.67 -0.55 -1.85
CA THR A 98 2.84 0.34 -1.84
C THR A 98 2.93 1.15 -0.55
N TRP A 99 4.07 1.10 0.12
CA TRP A 99 4.40 1.92 1.26
C TRP A 99 4.93 3.30 0.86
N THR A 100 4.51 4.34 1.59
CA THR A 100 5.02 5.70 1.44
C THR A 100 5.19 6.34 2.81
N LEU A 101 6.31 7.05 3.05
CA LEU A 101 6.49 7.90 4.22
C LEU A 101 5.73 9.22 4.01
N ILE A 102 4.88 9.61 4.96
CA ILE A 102 4.11 10.87 4.90
C ILE A 102 4.50 11.88 5.97
N SER A 103 5.07 11.45 7.09
CA SER A 103 5.56 12.35 8.15
C SER A 103 6.73 11.73 8.91
N GLY A 104 7.59 12.54 9.48
CA GLY A 104 8.78 12.11 10.20
C GLY A 104 9.94 11.73 9.28
N SER A 105 10.65 10.65 9.61
CA SER A 105 11.82 10.14 8.89
C SER A 105 11.78 8.62 8.81
N GLY A 106 12.39 8.07 7.77
CA GLY A 106 12.53 6.61 7.59
C GLY A 106 12.87 6.27 6.15
N GLN A 107 13.70 5.27 5.99
CA GLN A 107 14.06 4.70 4.67
C GLN A 107 13.41 3.32 4.55
N ILE A 108 12.47 3.19 3.63
CA ILE A 108 11.75 1.96 3.32
C ILE A 108 12.65 1.09 2.43
N ALA A 109 12.94 -0.15 2.83
CA ALA A 109 13.83 -1.04 2.08
C ALA A 109 13.20 -1.53 0.77
N ASP A 110 11.93 -1.92 0.80
CA ASP A 110 11.14 -2.33 -0.38
C ASP A 110 9.71 -1.83 -0.22
N ALA A 111 9.35 -0.83 -1.01
CA ALA A 111 8.04 -0.19 -0.92
C ALA A 111 6.86 -1.11 -1.31
N ASN A 112 7.09 -2.16 -2.07
CA ASN A 112 6.02 -3.09 -2.48
C ASN A 112 5.93 -4.35 -1.60
N ASN A 113 6.85 -4.54 -0.68
CA ASN A 113 6.76 -5.61 0.30
C ASN A 113 5.91 -5.18 1.50
N PRO A 114 4.78 -5.83 1.80
CA PRO A 114 3.96 -5.49 2.97
C PRO A 114 4.74 -5.61 4.29
N ASN A 115 5.68 -6.57 4.38
CA ASN A 115 6.55 -6.78 5.54
C ASN A 115 7.96 -6.24 5.26
N THR A 116 8.09 -4.91 5.14
CA THR A 116 9.34 -4.25 4.80
C THR A 116 10.07 -3.70 6.02
N GLU A 117 11.40 -3.71 5.98
CA GLU A 117 12.19 -3.01 6.99
C GLU A 117 12.19 -1.50 6.70
N VAL A 118 12.09 -0.73 7.79
CA VAL A 118 12.32 0.73 7.78
C VAL A 118 13.51 1.03 8.66
N THR A 119 14.41 1.87 8.18
CA THR A 119 15.63 2.31 8.88
C THR A 119 15.69 3.83 8.97
N ASN A 120 16.60 4.37 9.77
CA ASN A 120 16.80 5.81 9.95
C ASN A 120 15.55 6.53 10.49
N LEU A 121 14.84 5.90 11.40
CA LEU A 121 13.74 6.52 12.15
C LEU A 121 14.30 7.59 13.08
N THR A 122 13.59 8.71 13.20
CA THR A 122 13.94 9.77 14.16
C THR A 122 13.08 9.71 15.41
N ILE A 123 13.59 10.26 16.51
CA ILE A 123 12.84 10.47 17.75
C ILE A 123 11.57 11.27 17.44
N GLY A 124 10.43 10.80 17.96
CA GLY A 124 9.11 11.32 17.70
C GLY A 124 8.29 10.43 16.78
N GLU A 125 7.26 10.98 16.19
CA GLU A 125 6.32 10.26 15.35
C GLU A 125 6.80 10.17 13.89
N ASN A 126 6.79 8.94 13.35
CA ASN A 126 7.10 8.66 11.95
C ASN A 126 5.90 7.92 11.37
N ILE A 127 5.22 8.48 10.35
CA ILE A 127 3.97 7.98 9.82
C ILE A 127 4.17 7.45 8.40
N PHE A 128 3.76 6.20 8.20
CA PHE A 128 3.77 5.53 6.90
C PHE A 128 2.34 5.23 6.46
N VAL A 129 2.10 5.25 5.15
CA VAL A 129 0.82 4.87 4.56
C VAL A 129 1.01 3.66 3.66
N TRP A 130 0.14 2.67 3.81
CA TRP A 130 -0.01 1.54 2.90
C TRP A 130 -1.12 1.86 1.92
N THR A 131 -0.79 1.92 0.64
CA THR A 131 -1.76 2.18 -0.44
C THR A 131 -1.96 0.93 -1.26
N VAL A 132 -3.23 0.53 -1.47
CA VAL A 132 -3.61 -0.61 -2.30
C VAL A 132 -4.28 -0.13 -3.58
N TYR A 133 -3.74 -0.53 -4.71
CA TYR A 133 -4.36 -0.36 -6.02
C TYR A 133 -4.94 -1.69 -6.50
N ASN A 134 -6.26 -1.74 -6.71
CA ASN A 134 -6.99 -2.90 -7.20
C ASN A 134 -7.99 -2.50 -8.31
N GLY A 135 -7.50 -1.72 -9.28
CA GLY A 135 -8.36 -1.13 -10.31
C GLY A 135 -9.51 -0.31 -9.69
N GLU A 136 -10.68 -0.44 -10.28
CA GLU A 136 -11.91 0.17 -9.75
C GLU A 136 -12.70 -0.76 -8.81
N CYS A 137 -12.15 -1.94 -8.46
CA CYS A 137 -12.80 -2.93 -7.60
C CYS A 137 -12.71 -2.61 -6.11
N LEU A 138 -11.92 -1.60 -5.71
CA LEU A 138 -11.78 -1.14 -4.32
C LEU A 138 -12.26 0.31 -4.22
N ALA A 139 -13.13 0.60 -3.23
CA ALA A 139 -13.59 1.95 -2.97
C ALA A 139 -12.42 2.88 -2.62
N VAL A 140 -12.53 4.17 -2.92
CA VAL A 140 -11.42 5.13 -2.73
C VAL A 140 -11.02 5.24 -1.26
N GLU A 141 -11.99 5.21 -0.36
CA GLU A 141 -11.82 5.26 1.10
C GLU A 141 -11.10 4.03 1.67
N ASP A 142 -11.18 2.90 0.98
CA ASP A 142 -10.58 1.61 1.39
C ASP A 142 -9.17 1.40 0.82
N ARG A 143 -8.67 2.34 0.02
CA ARG A 143 -7.39 2.20 -0.70
C ARG A 143 -6.16 2.53 0.12
N THR A 144 -6.32 3.17 1.28
CA THR A 144 -5.19 3.61 2.11
C THR A 144 -5.44 3.35 3.59
N ASP A 145 -4.38 2.97 4.28
CA ASP A 145 -4.32 2.92 5.74
C ASP A 145 -2.95 3.38 6.24
N THR A 146 -2.87 3.87 7.46
CA THR A 146 -1.66 4.45 8.03
C THR A 146 -1.21 3.70 9.27
N VAL A 147 0.11 3.66 9.48
CA VAL A 147 0.74 3.18 10.72
C VAL A 147 1.66 4.27 11.25
N SER A 148 1.60 4.51 12.56
CA SER A 148 2.51 5.37 13.30
C SER A 148 3.60 4.53 13.97
N VAL A 149 4.86 4.92 13.76
CA VAL A 149 6.01 4.39 14.49
C VAL A 149 6.57 5.51 15.36
N PHE A 150 6.31 5.44 16.66
CA PHE A 150 6.75 6.45 17.63
C PHE A 150 8.05 6.02 18.28
N VAL A 151 9.11 6.83 18.18
CA VAL A 151 10.41 6.57 18.80
C VAL A 151 10.59 7.49 20.01
N PHE A 152 10.57 6.89 21.20
CA PHE A 152 10.84 7.61 22.45
C PHE A 152 12.33 7.83 22.65
N ASN A 153 12.66 8.96 23.32
CA ASN A 153 14.03 9.23 23.73
C ASN A 153 14.36 8.42 25.01
N GLU A 154 15.34 7.53 24.96
CA GLU A 154 15.78 6.76 26.12
C GLU A 154 16.47 7.61 27.20
N LEU A 155 17.01 8.79 26.81
CA LEU A 155 17.68 9.72 27.71
C LEU A 155 16.67 10.54 28.52
N GLN A 156 15.66 9.88 29.11
CA GLN A 156 14.74 10.52 30.02
C GLN A 156 15.39 10.71 31.41
N PRO A 157 15.18 11.87 32.07
CA PRO A 157 15.62 12.02 33.46
C PRO A 157 14.87 11.02 34.35
N ALA A 158 15.55 10.55 35.40
CA ALA A 158 14.85 9.78 36.44
C ALA A 158 13.74 10.65 37.06
N ALA A 159 12.63 10.01 37.39
CA ALA A 159 11.54 10.71 38.07
C ALA A 159 12.03 11.27 39.39
N ASP A 160 11.78 12.55 39.63
CA ASP A 160 12.08 13.27 40.87
C ASP A 160 10.78 13.93 41.36
N ALA A 161 10.31 13.55 42.53
CA ALA A 161 9.08 14.09 43.13
C ALA A 161 9.32 15.35 43.98
N GLY A 162 10.54 15.83 44.01
CA GLY A 162 10.98 16.93 44.88
C GLY A 162 11.33 16.45 46.30
N LEU A 163 11.52 17.38 47.19
CA LEU A 163 11.91 17.11 48.58
C LEU A 163 10.73 16.63 49.45
N ASP A 164 11.00 15.76 50.43
CA ASP A 164 10.04 15.43 51.47
C ASP A 164 9.57 16.68 52.21
N GLN A 165 8.28 16.73 52.55
CA GLN A 165 7.67 17.91 53.17
C GLN A 165 7.02 17.51 54.50
N GLU A 166 7.22 18.36 55.53
CA GLU A 166 6.58 18.22 56.84
C GLU A 166 5.65 19.41 57.09
N LEU A 167 4.42 19.13 57.48
CA LEU A 167 3.41 20.16 57.71
C LEU A 167 2.92 20.09 59.14
N CYS A 168 2.69 21.27 59.75
CA CYS A 168 2.06 21.38 61.07
C CYS A 168 0.65 21.95 60.93
N THR A 169 -0.29 21.42 61.71
CA THR A 169 -1.65 21.99 61.76
C THR A 169 -1.61 23.46 62.24
N PRO A 170 -2.41 24.34 61.73
CA PRO A 170 -3.57 24.11 60.84
C PRO A 170 -3.26 23.99 59.32
N ASN A 171 -2.01 24.11 58.90
CA ASN A 171 -1.63 24.00 57.50
C ASN A 171 -1.76 22.54 57.05
N GLN A 172 -2.64 22.27 56.10
CA GLN A 172 -2.93 20.94 55.58
C GLN A 172 -2.86 20.88 54.04
N SER A 173 -2.22 21.86 53.39
CA SER A 173 -2.03 21.93 51.96
C SER A 173 -0.61 22.38 51.62
N THR A 174 -0.08 21.81 50.53
CA THR A 174 1.22 22.15 49.98
C THR A 174 1.20 21.89 48.46
N SER A 175 2.23 22.28 47.76
CA SER A 175 2.44 21.97 46.35
C SER A 175 3.43 20.81 46.21
N LEU A 176 3.20 19.94 45.24
CA LEU A 176 4.15 18.94 44.81
C LEU A 176 4.98 19.49 43.64
N GLU A 177 6.25 19.13 43.55
CA GLU A 177 7.23 19.64 42.58
C GLU A 177 7.94 18.46 41.92
N GLY A 178 7.27 17.86 40.90
CA GLY A 178 7.91 16.84 40.08
C GLY A 178 8.67 17.44 38.88
N ASN A 179 9.72 16.75 38.43
CA ASN A 179 10.45 17.15 37.22
C ASN A 179 9.61 16.87 35.95
N ASN A 180 9.90 17.62 34.88
CA ASN A 180 9.23 17.41 33.60
C ASN A 180 9.86 16.25 32.82
N ALA A 181 9.02 15.51 32.09
CA ALA A 181 9.48 14.59 31.06
C ALA A 181 10.05 15.36 29.85
N LEU A 182 11.09 14.84 29.20
CA LEU A 182 11.62 15.38 27.96
C LEU A 182 10.78 14.90 26.77
N PHE A 183 10.62 15.75 25.78
CA PHE A 183 9.99 15.33 24.51
C PHE A 183 10.82 14.21 23.83
N PRO A 184 10.21 13.18 23.27
CA PRO A 184 8.78 12.91 23.20
C PRO A 184 8.29 11.93 24.28
N ALA A 185 8.28 12.28 25.51
CA ALA A 185 7.65 11.49 26.58
C ALA A 185 6.41 12.21 27.12
N ILE A 186 5.46 11.46 27.64
CA ILE A 186 4.27 11.97 28.30
C ILE A 186 4.56 12.06 29.80
N GLY A 187 4.40 13.22 30.40
CA GLY A 187 4.53 13.43 31.85
C GLY A 187 3.23 13.12 32.57
#